data_6cac6bfcf5da9959698c3c6a3488ea05
#
_entry.id   6cac6bfcf5da9959698c3c6a3488ea05
#
_cell.length_a   1.000
_cell.length_b   1.000
_cell.length_c   1.000
_cell.angle_alpha   90.00
_cell.angle_beta   90.00
_cell.angle_gamma   90.00
#
_symmetry.space_group_name_H-M   'P 1'
#
loop_
_entity.id
_entity.type
_entity.pdbx_description
1 polymer ?
#
loop_
_entity_poly.entity_id
_entity_poly.type
_entity_poly.pdbx_seq_one_letter_code
_entity_poly.pdbx_strand_id
1 'polypeptide(L)'
;QGVKILNPTIVCGANGYGSYTASATNLGSNAGVILTSGLATDAIGPNNVGNKSVQVGTSGDAQLNAVTGRTTYDACTFEFDIIPEGDTLKFDYVFASEEYPEWVNSQFNDVFGFFISGPGIVGSKNIAIIPGGAPCTINTVNNGTANTGP
;
A
#
# COMPACT_ATOMS: atom_id res chain seq x y z
N GLN A 1 0.78 -13.78 -15.28
CA GLN A 1 0.78 -14.24 -16.69
C GLN A 1 -0.19 -13.37 -17.46
N GLY A 2 0.12 -13.08 -18.73
CA GLY A 2 -0.76 -12.29 -19.59
C GLY A 2 -0.54 -10.78 -19.52
N VAL A 3 0.61 -10.33 -19.00
CA VAL A 3 0.96 -8.91 -19.00
C VAL A 3 2.46 -8.73 -19.20
N LYS A 4 2.83 -7.77 -20.03
CA LYS A 4 4.22 -7.33 -20.18
C LYS A 4 4.39 -6.04 -19.41
N ILE A 5 5.39 -6.00 -18.51
CA ILE A 5 5.77 -4.83 -17.73
C ILE A 5 6.92 -4.11 -18.43
N LEU A 6 6.84 -2.80 -18.54
CA LEU A 6 7.84 -1.91 -19.13
C LEU A 6 8.14 -0.74 -18.20
N ASN A 7 9.33 -0.17 -18.33
CA ASN A 7 9.73 1.08 -17.67
C ASN A 7 9.50 1.11 -16.15
N PRO A 8 9.82 0.07 -15.37
CA PRO A 8 9.59 0.09 -13.94
C PRO A 8 10.47 1.14 -13.27
N THR A 9 9.88 1.94 -12.39
CA THR A 9 10.58 2.92 -11.54
C THR A 9 10.10 2.81 -10.11
N ILE A 10 11.00 3.01 -9.16
CA ILE A 10 10.69 3.03 -7.73
C ILE A 10 11.24 4.30 -7.13
N VAL A 11 10.39 5.02 -6.41
CA VAL A 11 10.76 6.22 -5.63
C VAL A 11 10.25 6.01 -4.21
N CYS A 12 11.17 5.78 -3.28
CA CYS A 12 10.89 5.54 -1.88
C CYS A 12 11.98 6.17 -1.01
N GLY A 13 11.69 6.29 0.27
CA GLY A 13 12.74 6.52 1.26
C GLY A 13 13.77 5.39 1.30
N ALA A 14 14.91 5.67 1.91
CA ALA A 14 15.98 4.66 2.04
C ALA A 14 15.44 3.39 2.71
N ASN A 15 15.67 2.23 2.06
CA ASN A 15 15.19 0.91 2.51
C ASN A 15 13.65 0.77 2.60
N GLY A 16 12.88 1.63 1.93
CA GLY A 16 11.42 1.58 1.89
C GLY A 16 10.85 0.54 0.92
N TYR A 17 11.66 -0.23 0.22
CA TYR A 17 11.19 -1.27 -0.69
C TYR A 17 12.13 -2.48 -0.73
N GLY A 18 11.61 -3.59 -1.22
CA GLY A 18 12.38 -4.82 -1.39
C GLY A 18 11.56 -5.93 -2.03
N SER A 19 12.13 -7.11 -2.09
CA SER A 19 11.41 -8.35 -2.39
C SER A 19 11.27 -9.18 -1.12
N TYR A 20 10.20 -9.97 -1.03
CA TYR A 20 9.99 -10.86 0.10
C TYR A 20 9.70 -12.29 -0.37
N THR A 21 9.96 -13.23 0.53
CA THR A 21 9.49 -14.61 0.45
C THR A 21 8.76 -14.95 1.75
N ALA A 22 7.56 -15.50 1.66
CA ALA A 22 6.66 -15.72 2.79
C ALA A 22 6.02 -17.12 2.78
N SER A 23 6.73 -18.12 2.27
CA SER A 23 6.21 -19.49 2.07
C SER A 23 5.76 -20.21 3.34
N ALA A 24 6.14 -19.71 4.51
CA ALA A 24 5.77 -20.27 5.82
C ALA A 24 4.84 -19.37 6.63
N THR A 25 4.17 -18.41 5.97
CA THR A 25 3.28 -17.45 6.64
C THR A 25 1.84 -17.59 6.12
N ASN A 26 0.89 -16.97 6.84
CA ASN A 26 -0.50 -16.87 6.42
C ASN A 26 -0.80 -15.63 5.55
N LEU A 27 0.23 -15.02 4.96
CA LEU A 27 0.08 -13.78 4.18
C LEU A 27 -0.75 -13.95 2.89
N GLY A 28 -0.96 -15.20 2.45
CA GLY A 28 -1.71 -15.48 1.21
C GLY A 28 -0.91 -15.29 -0.08
N SER A 29 0.34 -14.83 0.03
CA SER A 29 1.28 -14.67 -1.09
C SER A 29 2.65 -15.22 -0.69
N ASN A 30 3.22 -16.06 -1.52
CA ASN A 30 4.50 -16.72 -1.22
C ASN A 30 5.73 -15.85 -1.49
N ALA A 31 5.62 -14.90 -2.38
CA ALA A 31 6.69 -13.97 -2.73
C ALA A 31 6.12 -12.75 -3.45
N GLY A 32 6.83 -11.63 -3.37
CA GLY A 32 6.42 -10.40 -4.04
C GLY A 32 7.36 -9.24 -3.80
N VAL A 33 6.87 -8.07 -4.12
CA VAL A 33 7.50 -6.79 -3.82
C VAL A 33 6.85 -6.21 -2.57
N ILE A 34 7.65 -5.65 -1.68
CA ILE A 34 7.19 -4.87 -0.53
C ILE A 34 7.49 -3.40 -0.78
N LEU A 35 6.54 -2.55 -0.47
CA LEU A 35 6.65 -1.10 -0.43
C LEU A 35 6.18 -0.63 0.95
N THR A 36 6.88 0.30 1.56
CA THR A 36 6.53 0.82 2.88
C THR A 36 6.93 2.28 3.02
N SER A 37 6.21 3.02 3.84
CA SER A 37 6.55 4.37 4.29
C SER A 37 7.68 4.40 5.33
N GLY A 38 8.10 3.24 5.84
CA GLY A 38 9.20 3.05 6.79
C GLY A 38 10.31 2.19 6.22
N LEU A 39 10.77 1.22 7.01
CA LEU A 39 11.80 0.26 6.60
C LEU A 39 11.18 -1.08 6.19
N ALA A 40 11.48 -1.57 5.01
CA ALA A 40 10.97 -2.85 4.52
C ALA A 40 11.38 -4.05 5.42
N THR A 41 12.49 -3.94 6.15
CA THR A 41 12.94 -4.94 7.11
C THR A 41 12.04 -5.06 8.34
N ASP A 42 11.27 -4.04 8.67
CA ASP A 42 10.35 -4.07 9.82
C ASP A 42 9.16 -5.01 9.58
N ALA A 43 8.85 -5.30 8.32
CA ALA A 43 7.84 -6.30 7.97
C ALA A 43 8.21 -7.75 8.36
N ILE A 44 9.48 -8.01 8.69
CA ILE A 44 9.91 -9.35 9.13
C ILE A 44 9.24 -9.71 10.47
N GLY A 45 8.99 -8.73 11.33
CA GLY A 45 8.37 -8.97 12.64
C GLY A 45 9.30 -9.71 13.63
N PRO A 46 8.78 -10.11 14.80
CA PRO A 46 7.42 -9.78 15.23
C PRO A 46 7.24 -8.29 15.52
N ASN A 47 6.04 -7.76 15.28
CA ASN A 47 5.70 -6.44 15.81
C ASN A 47 5.55 -6.51 17.33
N ASN A 48 6.30 -5.72 18.06
CA ASN A 48 6.35 -5.73 19.52
C ASN A 48 5.98 -4.38 20.15
N VAL A 49 5.61 -3.41 19.33
CA VAL A 49 5.15 -2.08 19.75
C VAL A 49 4.04 -1.60 18.81
N GLY A 50 3.01 -0.97 19.35
CA GLY A 50 1.86 -0.48 18.56
C GLY A 50 2.12 0.86 17.84
N ASN A 51 3.35 1.36 17.85
CA ASN A 51 3.75 2.60 17.21
C ASN A 51 5.13 2.47 16.54
N LYS A 52 5.41 1.31 15.95
CA LYS A 52 6.67 1.09 15.26
C LYS A 52 6.71 1.92 13.98
N SER A 53 7.32 3.08 14.08
CA SER A 53 7.40 4.08 13.02
C SER A 53 8.84 4.51 12.79
N VAL A 54 9.24 4.58 11.54
CA VAL A 54 10.51 5.15 11.12
C VAL A 54 10.21 6.21 10.07
N GLN A 55 10.43 7.47 10.42
CA GLN A 55 10.34 8.57 9.46
C GLN A 55 11.58 8.56 8.58
N VAL A 56 11.39 8.37 7.28
CA VAL A 56 12.48 8.39 6.30
C VAL A 56 12.72 9.77 5.69
N GLY A 57 11.82 10.73 5.98
CA GLY A 57 11.97 12.14 5.65
C GLY A 57 11.71 12.46 4.17
N THR A 58 10.95 11.65 3.47
CA THR A 58 10.56 11.91 2.08
C THR A 58 9.17 12.55 1.99
N SER A 59 8.87 13.12 0.83
CA SER A 59 7.56 13.72 0.57
C SER A 59 6.46 12.66 0.51
N GLY A 60 5.23 13.09 0.72
CA GLY A 60 4.05 12.31 0.38
C GLY A 60 3.77 12.31 -1.12
N ASP A 61 2.67 11.69 -1.49
CA ASP A 61 2.20 11.57 -2.88
C ASP A 61 0.89 12.32 -3.10
N ALA A 62 0.77 13.04 -4.22
CA ALA A 62 -0.39 13.87 -4.53
C ALA A 62 -1.68 13.05 -4.75
N GLN A 63 -1.58 11.85 -5.34
CA GLN A 63 -2.72 10.96 -5.55
C GLN A 63 -3.20 10.37 -4.23
N LEU A 64 -2.26 10.00 -3.33
CA LEU A 64 -2.59 9.54 -1.98
C LEU A 64 -3.20 10.68 -1.15
N ASN A 65 -2.69 11.91 -1.27
CA ASN A 65 -3.31 13.08 -0.65
C ASN A 65 -4.77 13.26 -1.09
N ALA A 66 -5.06 13.07 -2.39
CA ALA A 66 -6.42 13.16 -2.90
C ALA A 66 -7.33 12.04 -2.37
N VAL A 67 -6.79 10.84 -2.17
CA VAL A 67 -7.54 9.69 -1.61
C VAL A 67 -7.89 9.92 -0.14
N THR A 68 -6.95 10.43 0.66
CA THR A 68 -7.14 10.60 2.11
C THR A 68 -7.79 11.94 2.49
N GLY A 69 -7.76 12.94 1.58
CA GLY A 69 -8.09 14.32 1.89
C GLY A 69 -7.10 15.01 2.84
N ARG A 70 -5.89 14.44 2.99
CA ARG A 70 -4.84 14.91 3.91
C ARG A 70 -3.49 14.89 3.23
N THR A 71 -2.52 15.62 3.78
CA THR A 71 -1.12 15.50 3.37
C THR A 71 -0.56 14.16 3.86
N THR A 72 0.01 13.40 2.93
CA THR A 72 0.77 12.18 3.24
C THR A 72 2.26 12.50 3.36
N TYR A 73 3.00 11.59 3.95
CA TYR A 73 4.46 11.68 4.15
C TYR A 73 5.07 10.33 3.81
N ASP A 74 6.37 10.34 3.54
CA ASP A 74 7.17 9.13 3.35
C ASP A 74 6.58 8.15 2.32
N ALA A 75 5.98 8.69 1.24
CA ALA A 75 5.39 7.86 0.21
C ALA A 75 6.47 7.00 -0.48
N CYS A 76 6.09 5.75 -0.74
CA CYS A 76 6.87 4.83 -1.54
C CYS A 76 6.06 4.47 -2.78
N THR A 77 6.54 4.86 -3.95
CA THR A 77 5.85 4.67 -5.22
C THR A 77 6.57 3.68 -6.12
N PHE A 78 5.81 2.81 -6.75
CA PHE A 78 6.27 1.89 -7.78
C PHE A 78 5.41 2.08 -9.02
N GLU A 79 6.01 2.59 -10.09
CA GLU A 79 5.34 2.88 -11.35
C GLU A 79 5.88 1.99 -12.46
N PHE A 80 5.01 1.58 -13.36
CA PHE A 80 5.37 0.81 -14.54
C PHE A 80 4.27 0.89 -15.60
N ASP A 81 4.67 0.75 -16.85
CA ASP A 81 3.73 0.57 -17.96
C ASP A 81 3.37 -0.90 -18.11
N ILE A 82 2.15 -1.17 -18.56
CA ILE A 82 1.68 -2.53 -18.85
C ILE A 82 1.13 -2.65 -20.25
N ILE A 83 1.44 -3.78 -20.89
CA ILE A 83 0.76 -4.22 -22.11
C ILE A 83 0.02 -5.49 -21.74
N PRO A 84 -1.32 -5.45 -21.60
CA PRO A 84 -2.10 -6.63 -21.30
C PRO A 84 -2.18 -7.54 -22.53
N GLU A 85 -2.12 -8.85 -22.33
CA GLU A 85 -2.32 -9.86 -23.39
C GLU A 85 -3.77 -10.33 -23.48
N GLY A 86 -4.64 -9.86 -22.58
CA GLY A 86 -6.05 -10.19 -22.50
C GLY A 86 -6.89 -8.99 -22.08
N ASP A 87 -8.18 -9.22 -21.93
CA ASP A 87 -9.19 -8.22 -21.57
C ASP A 87 -9.36 -8.03 -20.05
N THR A 88 -8.68 -8.82 -19.23
CA THR A 88 -8.77 -8.78 -17.78
C THR A 88 -7.38 -8.70 -17.17
N LEU A 89 -7.19 -7.70 -16.29
CA LEU A 89 -6.01 -7.50 -15.47
C LEU A 89 -6.36 -7.75 -14.00
N LYS A 90 -5.54 -8.57 -13.32
CA LYS A 90 -5.69 -8.87 -11.89
C LYS A 90 -4.39 -8.61 -11.16
N PHE A 91 -4.51 -8.06 -9.97
CA PHE A 91 -3.41 -7.86 -9.03
C PHE A 91 -3.81 -8.40 -7.67
N ASP A 92 -2.89 -9.14 -7.05
CA ASP A 92 -3.02 -9.53 -5.65
C ASP A 92 -2.13 -8.62 -4.83
N TYR A 93 -2.66 -8.09 -3.74
CA TYR A 93 -1.92 -7.27 -2.79
C TYR A 93 -2.35 -7.58 -1.36
N VAL A 94 -1.46 -7.30 -0.44
CA VAL A 94 -1.72 -7.33 1.00
C VAL A 94 -1.41 -5.96 1.55
N PHE A 95 -2.37 -5.37 2.24
CA PHE A 95 -2.18 -4.14 3.00
C PHE A 95 -1.97 -4.51 4.47
N ALA A 96 -0.92 -3.99 5.07
CA ALA A 96 -0.59 -4.19 6.47
C ALA A 96 -0.15 -2.86 7.09
N SER A 97 -0.49 -2.68 8.35
CA SER A 97 -0.05 -1.57 9.19
C SER A 97 0.11 -2.07 10.61
N GLU A 98 1.01 -1.49 11.39
CA GLU A 98 1.12 -1.71 12.83
C GLU A 98 0.12 -0.87 13.62
N GLU A 99 -0.62 0.02 12.95
CA GLU A 99 -1.51 0.99 13.58
C GLU A 99 -2.94 0.48 13.84
N TYR A 100 -3.18 -0.82 13.80
CA TYR A 100 -4.46 -1.42 14.15
C TYR A 100 -4.51 -1.87 15.60
N PRO A 101 -5.73 -1.82 16.15
CA PRO A 101 -6.88 -0.96 15.88
C PRO A 101 -6.81 0.36 16.64
N GLU A 102 -5.77 0.58 17.43
CA GLU A 102 -5.60 1.68 18.38
C GLU A 102 -5.58 3.07 17.74
N TRP A 103 -5.10 3.15 16.51
CA TRP A 103 -4.98 4.41 15.77
C TRP A 103 -6.12 4.66 14.78
N VAL A 104 -7.07 3.74 14.66
CA VAL A 104 -8.23 3.88 13.76
C VAL A 104 -9.05 5.13 14.14
N ASN A 105 -9.39 5.95 13.13
CA ASN A 105 -10.04 7.26 13.27
C ASN A 105 -9.23 8.31 14.03
N SER A 106 -7.93 8.10 14.21
CA SER A 106 -7.02 9.11 14.73
C SER A 106 -6.58 10.12 13.65
N GLN A 107 -5.58 10.92 13.95
CA GLN A 107 -4.93 11.78 12.97
C GLN A 107 -4.02 11.01 12.00
N PHE A 108 -3.64 9.77 12.32
CA PHE A 108 -2.85 8.89 11.49
C PHE A 108 -3.79 8.00 10.67
N ASN A 109 -3.49 7.83 9.41
CA ASN A 109 -4.33 7.04 8.49
C ASN A 109 -3.48 6.60 7.30
N ASP A 110 -2.70 5.56 7.49
CA ASP A 110 -1.92 4.98 6.40
C ASP A 110 -2.82 4.55 5.26
N VAL A 111 -2.35 4.74 4.06
CA VAL A 111 -3.12 4.52 2.83
C VAL A 111 -2.32 3.75 1.81
N PHE A 112 -2.99 2.82 1.14
CA PHE A 112 -2.52 2.19 -0.06
C PHE A 112 -3.36 2.63 -1.26
N GLY A 113 -2.71 3.04 -2.34
CA GLY A 113 -3.34 3.34 -3.62
C GLY A 113 -2.72 2.51 -4.73
N PHE A 114 -3.56 1.99 -5.63
CA PHE A 114 -3.15 1.38 -6.87
C PHE A 114 -3.84 2.09 -8.02
N PHE A 115 -3.08 2.92 -8.72
CA PHE A 115 -3.62 3.84 -9.71
C PHE A 115 -3.39 3.31 -11.11
N ILE A 116 -4.42 3.35 -11.94
CA ILE A 116 -4.36 3.00 -13.35
C ILE A 116 -4.77 4.19 -14.22
N SER A 117 -4.04 4.40 -15.30
CA SER A 117 -4.36 5.35 -16.36
C SER A 117 -4.07 4.73 -17.73
N GLY A 118 -4.65 5.27 -18.77
CA GLY A 118 -4.41 4.79 -20.13
C GLY A 118 -5.58 5.03 -21.08
N PRO A 119 -5.51 4.55 -22.31
CA PRO A 119 -6.58 4.70 -23.28
C PRO A 119 -7.92 4.17 -22.76
N GLY A 120 -8.97 5.00 -22.85
CA GLY A 120 -10.29 4.66 -22.35
C GLY A 120 -10.52 4.89 -20.85
N ILE A 121 -9.49 5.31 -20.11
CA ILE A 121 -9.59 5.66 -18.69
C ILE A 121 -9.47 7.18 -18.55
N VAL A 122 -10.47 7.81 -17.94
CA VAL A 122 -10.44 9.26 -17.70
C VAL A 122 -9.56 9.55 -16.49
N GLY A 123 -8.44 10.25 -16.73
CA GLY A 123 -7.48 10.60 -15.68
C GLY A 123 -6.74 9.39 -15.11
N SER A 124 -6.53 9.42 -13.80
CA SER A 124 -5.94 8.33 -13.04
C SER A 124 -6.99 7.79 -12.05
N LYS A 125 -7.20 6.47 -12.03
CA LYS A 125 -8.23 5.82 -11.22
C LYS A 125 -7.59 4.94 -10.17
N ASN A 126 -7.90 5.16 -8.90
CA ASN A 126 -7.54 4.21 -7.84
C ASN A 126 -8.40 2.95 -7.94
N ILE A 127 -7.76 1.79 -8.06
CA ILE A 127 -8.40 0.48 -8.09
C ILE A 127 -8.15 -0.35 -6.81
N ALA A 128 -7.38 0.18 -5.86
CA ALA A 128 -7.26 -0.38 -4.51
C ALA A 128 -8.48 0.03 -3.68
N ILE A 129 -9.62 -0.59 -4.00
CA ILE A 129 -10.92 -0.31 -3.39
C ILE A 129 -11.39 -1.58 -2.69
N ILE A 130 -11.75 -1.45 -1.42
CA ILE A 130 -12.29 -2.56 -0.63
C ILE A 130 -13.78 -2.79 -0.95
N PRO A 131 -14.37 -3.94 -0.58
CA PRO A 131 -15.81 -4.16 -0.68
C PRO A 131 -16.59 -3.02 -0.01
N GLY A 132 -17.55 -2.43 -0.73
CA GLY A 132 -18.26 -1.23 -0.29
C GLY A 132 -17.79 0.06 -0.93
N GLY A 133 -16.70 0.04 -1.72
CA GLY A 133 -16.25 1.17 -2.53
C GLY A 133 -15.31 2.15 -1.82
N ALA A 134 -14.90 1.87 -0.58
CA ALA A 134 -13.97 2.72 0.14
C ALA A 134 -12.51 2.46 -0.28
N PRO A 135 -11.60 3.45 -0.19
CA PRO A 135 -10.17 3.25 -0.40
C PRO A 135 -9.56 2.37 0.69
N CYS A 136 -8.42 1.76 0.39
CA CYS A 136 -7.68 0.92 1.33
C CYS A 136 -6.84 1.80 2.28
N THR A 137 -7.32 1.96 3.50
CA THR A 137 -6.66 2.73 4.58
C THR A 137 -6.85 2.04 5.92
N ILE A 138 -6.08 2.38 6.94
CA ILE A 138 -6.32 1.84 8.30
C ILE A 138 -7.72 2.19 8.82
N ASN A 139 -8.28 3.35 8.44
CA ASN A 139 -9.62 3.75 8.85
C ASN A 139 -10.74 2.95 8.16
N THR A 140 -10.45 2.20 7.11
CA THR A 140 -11.44 1.42 6.36
C THR A 140 -11.22 -0.09 6.45
N VAL A 141 -10.01 -0.52 6.84
CA VAL A 141 -9.63 -1.94 6.98
C VAL A 141 -9.30 -2.20 8.46
N ASN A 142 -10.32 -2.36 9.32
CA ASN A 142 -10.12 -2.37 10.77
C ASN A 142 -11.14 -3.23 11.56
N ASN A 143 -11.74 -4.23 10.97
CA ASN A 143 -12.79 -5.04 11.60
C ASN A 143 -14.01 -4.24 12.13
N GLY A 144 -14.16 -2.98 11.72
CA GLY A 144 -15.25 -2.10 12.13
C GLY A 144 -15.15 -1.56 13.56
N THR A 145 -14.04 -1.78 14.26
CA THR A 145 -13.86 -1.38 15.66
C THR A 145 -12.70 -0.40 15.78
N ALA A 146 -13.02 0.85 16.08
CA ALA A 146 -12.06 1.94 16.24
C ALA A 146 -11.53 2.01 17.67
N ASN A 147 -10.25 2.35 17.84
CA ASN A 147 -9.59 2.66 19.12
C ASN A 147 -9.78 1.59 20.21
N THR A 148 -9.78 0.33 19.85
CA THR A 148 -9.99 -0.76 20.83
C THR A 148 -8.70 -1.34 21.38
N GLY A 149 -7.57 -0.89 20.88
CA GLY A 149 -6.26 -1.43 21.26
C GLY A 149 -6.06 -2.89 20.87
N PRO A 150 -4.83 -3.40 20.96
CA PRO A 150 -4.54 -4.81 20.71
C PRO A 150 -5.15 -5.73 21.75
#